data_1e438b1175e9cceaec1536985b085afa
#
_entry.id   1e438b1175e9cceaec1536985b085afa
#
_cell.length_a   1.000
_cell.length_b   1.000
_cell.length_c   1.000
_cell.angle_alpha   90.00
_cell.angle_beta   90.00
_cell.angle_gamma   90.00
#
_symmetry.space_group_name_H-M   'P 1'
#
loop_
_entity.id
_entity.type
_entity.pdbx_description
1 polymer ?
#
loop_
_entity_poly.entity_id
_entity_poly.type
_entity_poly.pdbx_seq_one_letter_code
_entity_poly.pdbx_strand_id
1 'polypeptide(L)'
;MAATNFKTENNTFRKLIGNGLTYHIPRFQRDYSWTDSEWEDLWLDLIGTLQPGGEPAHYMGYLVLQSGDDKTFEVIDGQQRLTTVSIIVLAAMKNMQRLIDAGNDPEANRQRMDQIRHTYVGYLDPVTLVSRPKLSLNRNNNAYYQNHLVQLGHLPQRGFRASEHLLRKAFEWFDRRVAQWLKPEKGNEGRRLAQLVEDVSDRLFFTVITVTDELNAYKVFETLNARGVRLSATDLLKNYLFSVLDRGEQDEHELKNLEDRWEGMVGRLGAETFPDFLRVHWNSRHSFARQAELFKTIRAQVSSRESVFQLLRDMEQDLDAYLALTSPEASDWPQEVKTLASNLLTFKVRQPFPLLLAAKRVFSTTDFSGLTRACVVISLRYNIICSLSTGEQERAYNAVAERVARNEVTTLGAALGGLRSIYPDDRTFRAAFAERAIRTTQSRNNRVVRFILCALEGHLSGQDHDFASARFNIEHVLPQRPQVGWDAFSDEEVDALTYRLGNLTLLQSGVNNDIGNAPYPEKRAMFESSAFAITRKLASEHAEWTPERVASHQNWMATQATAIWRIAQIS
;
A
#
# COMPACT_ATOMS: atom_id res chain seq x y z
N MET A 1 -41.39 -9.90 -4.60
CA MET A 1 -40.18 -9.93 -3.76
C MET A 1 -39.06 -10.46 -4.64
N ALA A 2 -38.04 -9.68 -4.90
CA ALA A 2 -36.87 -10.16 -5.63
C ALA A 2 -36.23 -11.28 -4.79
N ALA A 3 -36.12 -12.50 -5.33
CA ALA A 3 -35.45 -13.60 -4.67
C ALA A 3 -34.00 -13.16 -4.39
N THR A 4 -33.62 -13.12 -3.12
CA THR A 4 -32.22 -12.90 -2.74
C THR A 4 -31.44 -14.13 -3.16
N ASN A 5 -30.59 -14.00 -4.17
CA ASN A 5 -29.80 -15.12 -4.73
C ASN A 5 -28.60 -15.51 -3.83
N PHE A 6 -28.71 -15.31 -2.52
CA PHE A 6 -27.69 -15.76 -1.57
C PHE A 6 -28.33 -16.25 -0.27
N LYS A 7 -27.69 -17.21 0.39
CA LYS A 7 -28.04 -17.76 1.69
C LYS A 7 -26.97 -17.38 2.69
N THR A 8 -27.38 -16.94 3.88
CA THR A 8 -26.45 -16.61 4.98
C THR A 8 -26.71 -17.50 6.16
N GLU A 9 -25.66 -18.11 6.71
CA GLU A 9 -25.71 -18.99 7.89
C GLU A 9 -24.49 -18.80 8.76
N ASN A 10 -24.63 -19.00 10.08
CA ASN A 10 -23.48 -19.13 10.97
C ASN A 10 -23.10 -20.61 11.11
N ASN A 11 -21.91 -20.97 10.66
CA ASN A 11 -21.41 -22.33 10.67
C ASN A 11 -20.07 -22.42 11.42
N THR A 12 -19.96 -23.40 12.32
CA THR A 12 -18.67 -23.76 12.93
C THR A 12 -17.78 -24.43 11.90
N PHE A 13 -16.47 -24.48 12.17
CA PHE A 13 -15.52 -25.18 11.29
C PHE A 13 -15.93 -26.65 11.11
N ARG A 14 -16.49 -27.30 12.15
CA ARG A 14 -17.06 -28.65 12.06
C ARG A 14 -18.16 -28.74 11.01
N LYS A 15 -19.12 -27.82 11.03
CA LYS A 15 -20.23 -27.82 10.05
C LYS A 15 -19.76 -27.54 8.64
N LEU A 16 -18.67 -26.78 8.47
CA LEU A 16 -18.06 -26.49 7.18
C LEU A 16 -17.29 -27.71 6.65
N ILE A 17 -16.29 -28.17 7.39
CA ILE A 17 -15.33 -29.17 6.90
C ILE A 17 -15.72 -30.59 7.33
N GLY A 18 -16.38 -30.78 8.46
CA GLY A 18 -16.76 -32.08 9.02
C GLY A 18 -17.87 -32.83 8.26
N ASN A 19 -18.36 -32.30 7.16
CA ASN A 19 -19.37 -32.89 6.25
C ASN A 19 -18.71 -33.48 5.00
N GLY A 20 -19.50 -34.00 4.09
CA GLY A 20 -19.06 -34.58 2.80
C GLY A 20 -18.74 -33.55 1.72
N LEU A 21 -18.61 -32.27 2.06
CA LEU A 21 -18.36 -31.18 1.11
C LEU A 21 -16.87 -30.96 0.89
N THR A 22 -16.52 -30.44 -0.28
CA THR A 22 -15.17 -30.05 -0.67
C THR A 22 -15.11 -28.57 -1.01
N TYR A 23 -13.98 -27.94 -0.67
CA TYR A 23 -13.76 -26.52 -0.83
C TYR A 23 -12.53 -26.28 -1.68
N HIS A 24 -12.71 -25.51 -2.76
CA HIS A 24 -11.65 -25.12 -3.66
C HIS A 24 -11.38 -23.62 -3.54
N ILE A 25 -10.14 -23.25 -3.34
CA ILE A 25 -9.70 -21.87 -3.52
C ILE A 25 -9.38 -21.70 -5.00
N PRO A 26 -10.11 -20.85 -5.75
CA PRO A 26 -9.90 -20.65 -7.18
C PRO A 26 -8.46 -20.27 -7.52
N ARG A 27 -8.03 -20.60 -8.76
CA ARG A 27 -6.65 -20.36 -9.24
C ARG A 27 -6.21 -18.90 -9.10
N PHE A 28 -7.12 -17.97 -9.28
CA PHE A 28 -6.92 -16.53 -9.31
C PHE A 28 -6.95 -15.86 -7.92
N GLN A 29 -7.30 -16.61 -6.86
CA GLN A 29 -7.23 -16.09 -5.50
C GLN A 29 -5.78 -15.90 -5.08
N ARG A 30 -5.54 -14.83 -4.27
CA ARG A 30 -4.18 -14.54 -3.78
C ARG A 30 -3.59 -15.73 -3.03
N ASP A 31 -2.28 -15.83 -3.13
CA ASP A 31 -1.52 -16.80 -2.38
C ASP A 31 -1.66 -16.61 -0.87
N TYR A 32 -1.27 -17.62 -0.11
CA TYR A 32 -1.23 -17.53 1.33
C TYR A 32 -0.28 -16.40 1.76
N SER A 33 -0.77 -15.50 2.61
CA SER A 33 -0.08 -14.24 2.94
C SER A 33 -0.06 -13.89 4.43
N TRP A 34 -0.72 -14.66 5.30
CA TRP A 34 -0.66 -14.45 6.73
C TRP A 34 0.74 -14.69 7.28
N THR A 35 1.10 -13.92 8.32
CA THR A 35 2.40 -13.93 8.98
C THR A 35 2.25 -14.26 10.46
N ASP A 36 3.33 -14.18 11.20
CA ASP A 36 3.37 -14.44 12.63
C ASP A 36 2.40 -13.56 13.45
N SER A 37 2.12 -12.35 13.01
CA SER A 37 1.14 -11.47 13.69
C SER A 37 -0.27 -12.05 13.64
N GLU A 38 -0.77 -12.42 12.45
CA GLU A 38 -2.12 -12.96 12.30
C GLU A 38 -2.23 -14.38 12.93
N TRP A 39 -1.15 -15.17 12.90
CA TRP A 39 -1.13 -16.48 13.56
C TRP A 39 -1.18 -16.36 15.08
N GLU A 40 -0.43 -15.40 15.65
CA GLU A 40 -0.45 -15.12 17.11
C GLU A 40 -1.83 -14.66 17.56
N ASP A 41 -2.43 -13.70 16.85
CA ASP A 41 -3.78 -13.19 17.17
C ASP A 41 -4.79 -14.34 17.16
N LEU A 42 -4.84 -15.15 16.09
CA LEU A 42 -5.76 -16.28 16.01
C LEU A 42 -5.52 -17.32 17.12
N TRP A 43 -4.26 -17.60 17.44
CA TRP A 43 -3.90 -18.54 18.49
C TRP A 43 -4.34 -18.05 19.88
N LEU A 44 -4.13 -16.78 20.18
CA LEU A 44 -4.55 -16.16 21.45
C LEU A 44 -6.08 -16.17 21.58
N ASP A 45 -6.79 -15.83 20.51
CA ASP A 45 -8.25 -15.87 20.49
C ASP A 45 -8.77 -17.30 20.73
N LEU A 46 -8.20 -18.29 20.04
CA LEU A 46 -8.53 -19.70 20.24
C LEU A 46 -8.30 -20.14 21.69
N ILE A 47 -7.10 -19.91 22.22
CA ILE A 47 -6.75 -20.31 23.59
C ILE A 47 -7.60 -19.56 24.62
N GLY A 48 -7.96 -18.31 24.34
CA GLY A 48 -8.89 -17.51 25.13
C GLY A 48 -10.26 -18.21 25.31
N THR A 49 -10.77 -18.87 24.28
CA THR A 49 -12.03 -19.62 24.37
C THR A 49 -11.93 -20.89 25.23
N LEU A 50 -10.72 -21.40 25.47
CA LEU A 50 -10.49 -22.61 26.27
C LEU A 50 -10.31 -22.33 27.76
N GLN A 51 -10.15 -21.06 28.16
CA GLN A 51 -9.95 -20.68 29.54
C GLN A 51 -11.28 -20.68 30.33
N PRO A 52 -11.26 -21.02 31.64
CA PRO A 52 -12.43 -20.87 32.47
C PRO A 52 -12.92 -19.41 32.49
N GLY A 53 -14.18 -19.19 32.12
CA GLY A 53 -14.77 -17.84 32.02
C GLY A 53 -14.46 -17.10 30.73
N GLY A 54 -13.76 -17.73 29.77
CA GLY A 54 -13.56 -17.18 28.42
C GLY A 54 -14.84 -17.17 27.58
N GLU A 55 -14.80 -16.51 26.45
CA GLU A 55 -15.91 -16.51 25.50
C GLU A 55 -16.15 -17.94 24.96
N PRO A 56 -17.42 -18.36 24.80
CA PRO A 56 -17.73 -19.74 24.39
C PRO A 56 -17.28 -20.10 22.97
N ALA A 57 -17.11 -19.09 22.11
CA ALA A 57 -16.71 -19.25 20.72
C ALA A 57 -16.07 -17.97 20.16
N HIS A 58 -15.22 -18.10 19.15
CA HIS A 58 -14.56 -16.98 18.47
C HIS A 58 -15.11 -16.81 17.04
N TYR A 59 -15.44 -15.57 16.69
CA TYR A 59 -15.96 -15.22 15.37
C TYR A 59 -14.83 -15.00 14.36
N MET A 60 -14.75 -15.87 13.37
CA MET A 60 -13.74 -15.85 12.32
C MET A 60 -14.03 -14.86 11.16
N GLY A 61 -15.17 -14.19 11.20
CA GLY A 61 -15.60 -13.30 10.11
C GLY A 61 -16.41 -14.00 9.02
N TYR A 62 -16.56 -13.33 7.88
CA TYR A 62 -17.33 -13.84 6.74
C TYR A 62 -16.53 -14.87 5.94
N LEU A 63 -17.24 -15.87 5.42
CA LEU A 63 -16.77 -16.82 4.42
C LEU A 63 -17.75 -16.77 3.25
N VAL A 64 -17.29 -16.34 2.08
CA VAL A 64 -18.12 -16.26 0.87
C VAL A 64 -17.83 -17.47 0.01
N LEU A 65 -18.87 -18.23 -0.27
CA LEU A 65 -18.80 -19.46 -1.03
C LEU A 65 -19.70 -19.36 -2.28
N GLN A 66 -19.17 -19.83 -3.40
CA GLN A 66 -19.97 -20.07 -4.61
C GLN A 66 -20.21 -21.57 -4.77
N SER A 67 -21.45 -21.96 -5.00
CA SER A 67 -21.79 -23.35 -5.26
C SER A 67 -21.44 -23.71 -6.71
N GLY A 68 -20.54 -24.68 -6.90
CA GLY A 68 -20.24 -25.25 -8.22
C GLY A 68 -21.18 -26.40 -8.56
N ASP A 69 -21.32 -27.35 -7.65
CA ASP A 69 -22.25 -28.46 -7.66
C ASP A 69 -22.77 -28.73 -6.23
N ASP A 70 -23.56 -29.76 -6.02
CA ASP A 70 -24.17 -30.08 -4.72
C ASP A 70 -23.14 -30.40 -3.61
N LYS A 71 -21.88 -30.67 -3.96
CA LYS A 71 -20.83 -31.10 -3.01
C LYS A 71 -19.55 -30.29 -3.06
N THR A 72 -19.41 -29.40 -4.04
CA THR A 72 -18.18 -28.62 -4.25
C THR A 72 -18.48 -27.15 -4.19
N PHE A 73 -17.68 -26.44 -3.39
CA PHE A 73 -17.77 -24.98 -3.21
C PHE A 73 -16.47 -24.30 -3.59
N GLU A 74 -16.57 -23.20 -4.31
CA GLU A 74 -15.45 -22.28 -4.51
C GLU A 74 -15.41 -21.23 -3.39
N VAL A 75 -14.24 -21.05 -2.79
CA VAL A 75 -14.01 -20.07 -1.72
C VAL A 75 -13.66 -18.73 -2.33
N ILE A 76 -14.64 -17.83 -2.36
CA ILE A 76 -14.47 -16.48 -2.93
C ILE A 76 -13.82 -15.52 -1.92
N ASP A 77 -14.15 -15.64 -0.63
CA ASP A 77 -13.47 -14.92 0.46
C ASP A 77 -13.36 -15.79 1.72
N GLY A 78 -12.36 -15.50 2.55
CA GLY A 78 -12.06 -16.22 3.78
C GLY A 78 -10.99 -17.29 3.65
N GLN A 79 -10.36 -17.42 2.47
CA GLN A 79 -9.37 -18.45 2.17
C GLN A 79 -8.19 -18.48 3.14
N GLN A 80 -7.67 -17.32 3.57
CA GLN A 80 -6.54 -17.27 4.51
C GLN A 80 -6.92 -17.89 5.86
N ARG A 81 -8.08 -17.52 6.37
CA ARG A 81 -8.63 -18.02 7.65
C ARG A 81 -8.89 -19.51 7.58
N LEU A 82 -9.58 -19.96 6.52
CA LEU A 82 -9.90 -21.39 6.34
C LEU A 82 -8.63 -22.24 6.22
N THR A 83 -7.64 -21.77 5.45
CA THR A 83 -6.33 -22.43 5.31
C THR A 83 -5.60 -22.50 6.65
N THR A 84 -5.58 -21.41 7.44
CA THR A 84 -4.88 -21.37 8.72
C THR A 84 -5.52 -22.30 9.75
N VAL A 85 -6.86 -22.35 9.83
CA VAL A 85 -7.55 -23.32 10.72
C VAL A 85 -7.22 -24.76 10.32
N SER A 86 -7.18 -25.05 9.04
CA SER A 86 -6.74 -26.39 8.55
C SER A 86 -5.28 -26.68 8.95
N ILE A 87 -4.38 -25.70 8.88
CA ILE A 87 -2.98 -25.86 9.33
C ILE A 87 -2.90 -26.14 10.85
N ILE A 88 -3.75 -25.54 11.67
CA ILE A 88 -3.82 -25.84 13.12
C ILE A 88 -4.18 -27.31 13.35
N VAL A 89 -5.18 -27.84 12.62
CA VAL A 89 -5.56 -29.25 12.67
C VAL A 89 -4.40 -30.15 12.27
N LEU A 90 -3.70 -29.84 11.18
CA LEU A 90 -2.52 -30.59 10.71
C LEU A 90 -1.38 -30.54 11.73
N ALA A 91 -1.16 -29.40 12.42
CA ALA A 91 -0.16 -29.27 13.46
C ALA A 91 -0.50 -30.14 14.70
N ALA A 92 -1.78 -30.23 15.07
CA ALA A 92 -2.22 -31.14 16.13
C ALA A 92 -2.00 -32.60 15.75
N MET A 93 -2.31 -32.98 14.49
CA MET A 93 -2.02 -34.32 13.95
C MET A 93 -0.51 -34.63 13.93
N LYS A 94 0.35 -33.66 13.58
CA LYS A 94 1.81 -33.86 13.61
C LYS A 94 2.33 -34.13 15.02
N ASN A 95 1.80 -33.45 16.04
CA ASN A 95 2.13 -33.74 17.42
C ASN A 95 1.61 -35.13 17.86
N MET A 96 0.41 -35.54 17.38
CA MET A 96 -0.12 -36.87 17.63
C MET A 96 0.74 -37.97 16.96
N GLN A 97 1.24 -37.72 15.75
CA GLN A 97 2.19 -38.63 15.09
C GLN A 97 3.45 -38.85 15.92
N ARG A 98 4.00 -37.77 16.53
CA ARG A 98 5.16 -37.90 17.41
C ARG A 98 4.89 -38.78 18.66
N LEU A 99 3.68 -38.73 19.22
CA LEU A 99 3.30 -39.60 20.32
C LEU A 99 3.26 -41.07 19.88
N ILE A 100 2.72 -41.34 18.68
CA ILE A 100 2.68 -42.68 18.07
C ILE A 100 4.12 -43.21 17.87
N ASP A 101 4.98 -42.38 17.27
CA ASP A 101 6.39 -42.75 16.97
C ASP A 101 7.20 -42.96 18.26
N ALA A 102 6.86 -42.25 19.34
CA ALA A 102 7.48 -42.43 20.67
C ALA A 102 6.87 -43.60 21.47
N GLY A 103 5.90 -44.31 20.93
CA GLY A 103 5.26 -45.45 21.62
C GLY A 103 4.25 -45.06 22.71
N ASN A 104 3.84 -43.79 22.77
CA ASN A 104 2.87 -43.31 23.75
C ASN A 104 1.44 -43.58 23.26
N ASP A 105 0.77 -44.59 23.82
CA ASP A 105 -0.60 -45.02 23.49
C ASP A 105 -0.82 -45.12 21.94
N PRO A 106 0.06 -45.85 21.21
CA PRO A 106 0.16 -45.74 19.76
C PRO A 106 -1.11 -46.18 19.04
N GLU A 107 -1.82 -47.18 19.56
CA GLU A 107 -3.02 -47.71 18.92
C GLU A 107 -4.21 -46.75 19.04
N ALA A 108 -4.48 -46.24 20.22
CA ALA A 108 -5.54 -45.26 20.43
C ALA A 108 -5.25 -43.92 19.72
N ASN A 109 -3.98 -43.51 19.67
CA ASN A 109 -3.57 -42.30 18.97
C ASN A 109 -3.67 -42.44 17.43
N ARG A 110 -3.41 -43.63 16.86
CA ARG A 110 -3.68 -43.90 15.43
C ARG A 110 -5.19 -43.79 15.15
N GLN A 111 -6.04 -44.42 15.97
CA GLN A 111 -7.49 -44.31 15.78
C GLN A 111 -7.98 -42.86 15.86
N ARG A 112 -7.49 -42.06 16.82
CA ARG A 112 -7.81 -40.62 16.91
C ARG A 112 -7.36 -39.86 15.66
N MET A 113 -6.14 -40.11 15.22
CA MET A 113 -5.55 -39.45 14.05
C MET A 113 -6.30 -39.81 12.76
N ASP A 114 -6.68 -41.07 12.57
CA ASP A 114 -7.46 -41.52 11.41
C ASP A 114 -8.85 -40.87 11.41
N GLN A 115 -9.50 -40.79 12.55
CA GLN A 115 -10.80 -40.11 12.68
C GLN A 115 -10.69 -38.62 12.33
N ILE A 116 -9.69 -37.91 12.86
CA ILE A 116 -9.42 -36.49 12.54
C ILE A 116 -9.14 -36.33 11.05
N ARG A 117 -8.31 -37.19 10.47
CA ARG A 117 -7.98 -37.16 9.04
C ARG A 117 -9.23 -37.31 8.18
N HIS A 118 -10.07 -38.32 8.44
CA HIS A 118 -11.30 -38.53 7.70
C HIS A 118 -12.32 -37.39 7.86
N THR A 119 -12.38 -36.83 9.05
CA THR A 119 -13.35 -35.77 9.34
C THR A 119 -12.94 -34.42 8.74
N TYR A 120 -11.68 -34.02 8.81
CA TYR A 120 -11.26 -32.63 8.55
C TYR A 120 -10.28 -32.44 7.39
N VAL A 121 -9.61 -33.52 6.93
CA VAL A 121 -8.54 -33.41 5.93
C VAL A 121 -8.91 -34.01 4.59
N GLY A 122 -9.43 -35.22 4.59
CA GLY A 122 -9.78 -35.94 3.37
C GLY A 122 -11.08 -36.71 3.51
N TYR A 123 -11.87 -36.71 2.46
CA TYR A 123 -13.07 -37.50 2.34
C TYR A 123 -12.78 -38.77 1.51
N LEU A 124 -13.02 -39.93 2.07
CA LEU A 124 -12.94 -41.20 1.33
C LEU A 124 -14.25 -41.40 0.57
N ASP A 125 -14.19 -41.29 -0.74
CA ASP A 125 -15.34 -41.56 -1.60
C ASP A 125 -15.71 -43.06 -1.50
N PRO A 126 -16.91 -43.42 -1.03
CA PRO A 126 -17.26 -44.81 -0.78
C PRO A 126 -17.46 -45.66 -2.07
N VAL A 127 -17.59 -45.01 -3.23
CA VAL A 127 -17.77 -45.69 -4.52
C VAL A 127 -16.41 -45.97 -5.15
N THR A 128 -15.53 -44.96 -5.19
CA THR A 128 -14.24 -45.05 -5.87
C THR A 128 -13.11 -45.47 -4.94
N LEU A 129 -13.32 -45.41 -3.62
CA LEU A 129 -12.31 -45.61 -2.57
C LEU A 129 -11.07 -44.69 -2.73
N VAL A 130 -11.27 -43.56 -3.41
CA VAL A 130 -10.23 -42.52 -3.57
C VAL A 130 -10.44 -41.44 -2.52
N SER A 131 -9.37 -41.07 -1.81
CA SER A 131 -9.41 -39.98 -0.88
C SER A 131 -9.41 -38.65 -1.65
N ARG A 132 -10.45 -37.84 -1.43
CA ARG A 132 -10.55 -36.48 -1.96
C ARG A 132 -10.21 -35.48 -0.86
N PRO A 133 -9.33 -34.48 -1.11
CA PRO A 133 -9.05 -33.46 -0.12
C PRO A 133 -10.28 -32.60 0.15
N LYS A 134 -10.53 -32.27 1.40
CA LYS A 134 -11.64 -31.39 1.79
C LYS A 134 -11.37 -29.93 1.47
N LEU A 135 -10.10 -29.53 1.49
CA LEU A 135 -9.65 -28.21 1.10
C LEU A 135 -8.55 -28.33 0.04
N SER A 136 -8.75 -27.70 -1.11
CA SER A 136 -7.75 -27.52 -2.15
C SER A 136 -7.41 -26.04 -2.24
N LEU A 137 -6.13 -25.69 -2.19
CA LEU A 137 -5.67 -24.32 -2.30
C LEU A 137 -5.56 -23.88 -3.77
N ASN A 138 -5.22 -22.61 -3.97
CA ASN A 138 -4.96 -22.10 -5.31
C ASN A 138 -3.78 -22.84 -5.98
N ARG A 139 -3.59 -22.64 -7.26
CA ARG A 139 -2.59 -23.35 -8.07
C ARG A 139 -1.17 -23.28 -7.48
N ASN A 140 -0.79 -22.12 -6.93
CA ASN A 140 0.56 -21.91 -6.46
C ASN A 140 0.86 -22.60 -5.13
N ASN A 141 -0.14 -22.76 -4.29
CA ASN A 141 0.01 -23.27 -2.92
C ASN A 141 -0.46 -24.72 -2.76
N ASN A 142 -1.33 -25.21 -3.67
CA ASN A 142 -1.98 -26.53 -3.49
C ASN A 142 -0.98 -27.68 -3.48
N ALA A 143 -0.01 -27.68 -4.39
CA ALA A 143 0.98 -28.74 -4.47
C ALA A 143 1.80 -28.86 -3.17
N TYR A 144 2.24 -27.73 -2.63
CA TYR A 144 2.98 -27.70 -1.35
C TYR A 144 2.09 -28.16 -0.18
N TYR A 145 0.85 -27.65 -0.11
CA TYR A 145 -0.10 -27.99 0.93
C TYR A 145 -0.42 -29.49 0.95
N GLN A 146 -0.80 -30.07 -0.21
CA GLN A 146 -1.19 -31.47 -0.31
C GLN A 146 -0.01 -32.42 -0.10
N ASN A 147 1.15 -32.16 -0.73
CA ASN A 147 2.26 -33.10 -0.77
C ASN A 147 3.15 -33.04 0.48
N HIS A 148 3.15 -31.92 1.20
CA HIS A 148 4.04 -31.76 2.35
C HIS A 148 3.29 -31.55 3.67
N LEU A 149 2.30 -30.66 3.74
CA LEU A 149 1.60 -30.39 5.00
C LEU A 149 0.60 -31.50 5.33
N VAL A 150 -0.26 -31.86 4.39
CA VAL A 150 -1.30 -32.90 4.58
C VAL A 150 -0.67 -34.28 4.84
N GLN A 151 0.46 -34.58 4.20
CA GLN A 151 1.19 -35.84 4.42
C GLN A 151 1.96 -35.89 5.75
N LEU A 152 2.07 -34.78 6.46
CA LEU A 152 2.83 -34.65 7.72
C LEU A 152 4.29 -35.11 7.58
N GLY A 153 4.84 -35.09 6.36
CA GLY A 153 6.18 -35.54 6.02
C GLY A 153 7.29 -34.55 6.40
N HIS A 154 8.44 -34.73 5.77
CA HIS A 154 9.54 -33.78 5.85
C HIS A 154 9.19 -32.51 5.06
N LEU A 155 9.43 -31.35 5.67
CA LEU A 155 9.18 -30.06 5.04
C LEU A 155 10.46 -29.59 4.32
N PRO A 156 10.46 -29.52 3.00
CA PRO A 156 11.59 -29.01 2.25
C PRO A 156 11.87 -27.54 2.60
N GLN A 157 13.17 -27.14 2.59
CA GLN A 157 13.59 -25.81 3.03
C GLN A 157 14.03 -24.86 1.90
N ARG A 158 14.18 -25.37 0.67
CA ARG A 158 14.68 -24.61 -0.49
C ARG A 158 13.86 -24.90 -1.75
N GLY A 159 13.88 -23.97 -2.69
CA GLY A 159 13.27 -24.15 -4.01
C GLY A 159 11.79 -23.78 -4.10
N PHE A 160 11.26 -22.93 -3.19
CA PHE A 160 9.86 -22.61 -3.09
C PHE A 160 9.56 -21.13 -3.33
N ARG A 161 8.27 -20.87 -3.65
CA ARG A 161 7.70 -19.52 -3.73
C ARG A 161 7.61 -18.89 -2.34
N ALA A 162 7.50 -17.56 -2.28
CA ALA A 162 7.37 -16.84 -1.02
C ALA A 162 6.15 -17.29 -0.19
N SER A 163 5.03 -17.58 -0.85
CA SER A 163 3.79 -18.06 -0.23
C SER A 163 3.91 -19.49 0.32
N GLU A 164 4.66 -20.37 -0.34
CA GLU A 164 4.95 -21.72 0.15
C GLU A 164 5.85 -21.68 1.39
N HIS A 165 6.79 -20.71 1.45
CA HIS A 165 7.55 -20.42 2.67
C HIS A 165 6.65 -19.96 3.82
N LEU A 166 5.62 -19.15 3.56
CA LEU A 166 4.66 -18.75 4.58
C LEU A 166 3.81 -19.91 5.07
N LEU A 167 3.33 -20.79 4.18
CA LEU A 167 2.64 -22.03 4.57
C LEU A 167 3.50 -22.91 5.48
N ARG A 168 4.78 -23.11 5.11
CA ARG A 168 5.74 -23.85 5.95
C ARG A 168 5.91 -23.19 7.31
N LYS A 169 6.19 -21.89 7.34
CA LYS A 169 6.38 -21.13 8.59
C LYS A 169 5.14 -21.18 9.47
N ALA A 170 3.94 -21.05 8.89
CA ALA A 170 2.68 -21.18 9.63
C ALA A 170 2.58 -22.55 10.28
N PHE A 171 2.80 -23.63 9.51
CA PHE A 171 2.76 -24.98 10.03
C PHE A 171 3.79 -25.21 11.15
N GLU A 172 5.06 -24.82 10.96
CA GLU A 172 6.12 -24.93 11.97
C GLU A 172 5.82 -24.07 13.20
N TRP A 173 5.18 -22.94 13.02
CA TRP A 173 4.78 -22.05 14.12
C TRP A 173 3.69 -22.69 14.97
N PHE A 174 2.59 -23.15 14.35
CA PHE A 174 1.50 -23.81 15.06
C PHE A 174 1.94 -25.15 15.66
N ASP A 175 2.78 -25.91 15.00
CA ASP A 175 3.36 -27.15 15.50
C ASP A 175 4.09 -26.92 16.84
N ARG A 176 4.91 -25.86 16.92
CA ARG A 176 5.58 -25.47 18.16
C ARG A 176 4.61 -24.98 19.23
N ARG A 177 3.61 -24.19 18.86
CA ARG A 177 2.60 -23.67 19.82
C ARG A 177 1.76 -24.80 20.41
N VAL A 178 1.31 -25.74 19.60
CA VAL A 178 0.57 -26.93 20.04
C VAL A 178 1.43 -27.77 20.98
N ALA A 179 2.70 -28.02 20.64
CA ALA A 179 3.64 -28.75 21.49
C ALA A 179 3.88 -28.04 22.84
N GLN A 180 3.97 -26.71 22.85
CA GLN A 180 4.13 -25.93 24.08
C GLN A 180 2.86 -25.98 24.96
N TRP A 181 1.69 -25.84 24.34
CA TRP A 181 0.40 -25.91 25.03
C TRP A 181 0.14 -27.29 25.66
N LEU A 182 0.67 -28.35 25.04
CA LEU A 182 0.52 -29.74 25.50
C LEU A 182 1.40 -30.09 26.73
N LYS A 183 2.54 -29.43 26.92
CA LYS A 183 3.58 -29.77 27.94
C LYS A 183 3.09 -29.98 29.37
N PRO A 184 2.07 -29.27 29.90
CA PRO A 184 1.64 -29.47 31.30
C PRO A 184 0.99 -30.83 31.59
N GLU A 185 0.58 -31.57 30.58
CA GLU A 185 -0.22 -32.80 30.69
C GLU A 185 0.59 -34.04 30.33
N LYS A 186 1.07 -34.78 31.32
CA LYS A 186 1.74 -36.07 31.10
C LYS A 186 0.74 -37.22 31.19
N GLY A 187 0.75 -38.11 30.18
CA GLY A 187 -0.04 -39.35 30.17
C GLY A 187 -1.41 -39.24 29.49
N ASN A 188 -1.86 -38.03 29.08
CA ASN A 188 -3.14 -37.80 28.41
C ASN A 188 -3.00 -36.98 27.12
N GLU A 189 -1.77 -36.85 26.61
CA GLU A 189 -1.42 -35.93 25.51
C GLU A 189 -2.24 -36.20 24.24
N GLY A 190 -2.44 -37.47 23.88
CA GLY A 190 -3.19 -37.83 22.66
C GLY A 190 -4.68 -37.46 22.77
N ARG A 191 -5.28 -37.67 23.99
CA ARG A 191 -6.67 -37.25 24.24
C ARG A 191 -6.80 -35.72 24.19
N ARG A 192 -5.84 -35.02 24.78
CA ARG A 192 -5.84 -33.56 24.79
C ARG A 192 -5.67 -32.95 23.41
N LEU A 193 -4.83 -33.55 22.53
CA LEU A 193 -4.72 -33.15 21.13
C LEU A 193 -6.03 -33.35 20.36
N ALA A 194 -6.71 -34.49 20.58
CA ALA A 194 -8.01 -34.71 19.98
C ALA A 194 -9.02 -33.67 20.48
N GLN A 195 -9.03 -33.37 21.80
CA GLN A 195 -9.90 -32.34 22.36
C GLN A 195 -9.60 -30.95 21.77
N LEU A 196 -8.34 -30.58 21.56
CA LEU A 196 -7.98 -29.31 20.89
C LEU A 196 -8.60 -29.24 19.49
N VAL A 197 -8.56 -30.33 18.71
CA VAL A 197 -9.17 -30.35 17.35
C VAL A 197 -10.69 -30.21 17.44
N GLU A 198 -11.34 -30.87 18.42
CA GLU A 198 -12.78 -30.72 18.68
C GLU A 198 -13.13 -29.27 19.05
N ASP A 199 -12.36 -28.66 19.97
CA ASP A 199 -12.55 -27.29 20.39
C ASP A 199 -12.34 -26.30 19.22
N VAL A 200 -11.27 -26.45 18.42
CA VAL A 200 -11.07 -25.67 17.19
C VAL A 200 -12.28 -25.78 16.27
N SER A 201 -12.82 -27.00 16.14
CA SER A 201 -13.90 -27.27 15.20
C SER A 201 -15.26 -26.73 15.67
N ASP A 202 -15.52 -26.68 16.95
CA ASP A 202 -16.80 -26.27 17.51
C ASP A 202 -16.83 -24.78 17.96
N ARG A 203 -15.67 -24.22 18.33
CA ARG A 203 -15.59 -22.86 18.87
C ARG A 203 -15.23 -21.80 17.82
N LEU A 204 -14.62 -22.18 16.71
CA LEU A 204 -14.36 -21.24 15.61
C LEU A 204 -15.55 -21.27 14.65
N PHE A 205 -16.22 -20.13 14.46
CA PHE A 205 -17.38 -20.04 13.58
C PHE A 205 -17.28 -18.89 12.59
N PHE A 206 -17.92 -19.08 11.44
CA PHE A 206 -17.97 -18.15 10.31
C PHE A 206 -19.42 -17.76 10.03
N THR A 207 -19.63 -16.54 9.58
CA THR A 207 -20.84 -16.19 8.85
C THR A 207 -20.65 -16.58 7.38
N VAL A 208 -21.24 -17.69 6.97
CA VAL A 208 -21.14 -18.23 5.63
C VAL A 208 -22.18 -17.61 4.74
N ILE A 209 -21.76 -17.07 3.62
CA ILE A 209 -22.64 -16.52 2.58
C ILE A 209 -22.45 -17.37 1.34
N THR A 210 -23.47 -18.14 1.00
CA THR A 210 -23.48 -18.99 -0.20
C THR A 210 -24.21 -18.27 -1.32
N VAL A 211 -23.59 -18.15 -2.47
CA VAL A 211 -24.14 -17.55 -3.67
C VAL A 211 -24.22 -18.61 -4.79
N THR A 212 -25.20 -18.45 -5.67
CA THR A 212 -25.43 -19.39 -6.77
C THR A 212 -24.75 -18.99 -8.06
N ASP A 213 -24.31 -17.73 -8.18
CA ASP A 213 -23.63 -17.23 -9.36
C ASP A 213 -22.53 -16.25 -9.00
N GLU A 214 -21.55 -16.15 -9.86
CA GLU A 214 -20.34 -15.35 -9.72
C GLU A 214 -20.66 -13.84 -9.60
N LEU A 215 -21.66 -13.34 -10.31
CA LEU A 215 -22.04 -11.93 -10.28
C LEU A 215 -22.56 -11.51 -8.89
N ASN A 216 -23.33 -12.38 -8.24
CA ASN A 216 -23.85 -12.16 -6.90
C ASN A 216 -22.75 -12.35 -5.84
N ALA A 217 -21.80 -13.27 -6.07
CA ALA A 217 -20.61 -13.41 -5.23
C ALA A 217 -19.86 -12.07 -5.13
N TYR A 218 -19.62 -11.41 -6.25
CA TYR A 218 -18.94 -10.10 -6.29
C TYR A 218 -19.75 -8.99 -5.65
N LYS A 219 -21.05 -8.93 -5.87
CA LYS A 219 -21.92 -7.89 -5.25
C LYS A 219 -21.97 -8.02 -3.73
N VAL A 220 -22.13 -9.23 -3.23
CA VAL A 220 -22.11 -9.52 -1.79
C VAL A 220 -20.77 -9.11 -1.21
N PHE A 221 -19.71 -9.46 -1.91
CA PHE A 221 -18.35 -9.16 -1.55
C PHE A 221 -18.06 -7.62 -1.51
N GLU A 222 -18.45 -6.84 -2.55
CA GLU A 222 -18.35 -5.38 -2.55
C GLU A 222 -19.09 -4.75 -1.34
N THR A 223 -20.26 -5.29 -1.01
CA THR A 223 -21.10 -4.80 0.09
C THR A 223 -20.48 -5.08 1.45
N LEU A 224 -19.84 -6.25 1.63
CA LEU A 224 -19.17 -6.65 2.87
C LEU A 224 -17.85 -5.90 3.09
N ASN A 225 -17.08 -5.65 2.02
CA ASN A 225 -15.84 -4.88 2.08
C ASN A 225 -16.04 -3.43 2.52
N ALA A 226 -17.18 -2.83 2.22
CA ALA A 226 -17.55 -1.51 2.72
C ALA A 226 -17.60 -1.45 4.27
N ARG A 227 -17.59 -2.60 4.97
CA ARG A 227 -17.71 -2.74 6.43
C ARG A 227 -16.49 -3.30 7.15
N GLY A 228 -15.30 -3.39 6.51
CA GLY A 228 -14.06 -3.63 7.26
C GLY A 228 -13.13 -4.77 6.85
N VAL A 229 -13.46 -5.61 5.87
CA VAL A 229 -12.55 -6.64 5.35
C VAL A 229 -12.03 -6.19 3.97
N ARG A 230 -10.78 -5.76 3.89
CA ARG A 230 -10.17 -5.25 2.66
C ARG A 230 -9.60 -6.40 1.83
N LEU A 231 -10.37 -6.90 0.83
CA LEU A 231 -9.69 -7.42 -0.36
C LEU A 231 -9.13 -6.23 -1.15
N SER A 232 -7.94 -6.42 -1.73
CA SER A 232 -7.37 -5.36 -2.54
C SER A 232 -8.20 -5.19 -3.82
N ALA A 233 -8.33 -3.96 -4.29
CA ALA A 233 -8.93 -3.69 -5.61
C ALA A 233 -8.25 -4.51 -6.73
N THR A 234 -7.01 -4.93 -6.50
CA THR A 234 -6.20 -5.81 -7.35
C THR A 234 -6.81 -7.19 -7.49
N ASP A 235 -7.20 -7.83 -6.38
CA ASP A 235 -7.76 -9.19 -6.37
C ASP A 235 -9.14 -9.19 -7.04
N LEU A 236 -9.95 -8.16 -6.77
CA LEU A 236 -11.25 -8.00 -7.41
C LEU A 236 -11.15 -7.87 -8.92
N LEU A 237 -10.21 -7.05 -9.38
CA LEU A 237 -10.01 -6.86 -10.82
C LEU A 237 -9.46 -8.12 -11.47
N LYS A 238 -8.48 -8.78 -10.84
CA LYS A 238 -7.95 -10.07 -11.33
C LYS A 238 -9.09 -11.05 -11.55
N ASN A 239 -9.90 -11.26 -10.52
CA ASN A 239 -11.02 -12.19 -10.57
C ASN A 239 -12.01 -11.84 -11.68
N TYR A 240 -12.36 -10.56 -11.81
CA TYR A 240 -13.25 -10.11 -12.88
C TYR A 240 -12.69 -10.39 -14.27
N LEU A 241 -11.43 -10.06 -14.54
CA LEU A 241 -10.81 -10.29 -15.85
C LEU A 241 -10.78 -11.78 -16.20
N PHE A 242 -10.50 -12.64 -15.22
CA PHE A 242 -10.57 -14.11 -15.42
C PHE A 242 -11.98 -14.55 -15.74
N SER A 243 -13.00 -14.05 -15.05
CA SER A 243 -14.40 -14.40 -15.32
C SER A 243 -14.89 -13.98 -16.70
N VAL A 244 -14.36 -12.89 -17.26
CA VAL A 244 -14.66 -12.47 -18.63
C VAL A 244 -14.10 -13.44 -19.66
N LEU A 245 -12.91 -14.02 -19.40
CA LEU A 245 -12.27 -14.98 -20.31
C LEU A 245 -12.84 -16.39 -20.17
N ASP A 246 -13.32 -16.79 -19.00
CA ASP A 246 -13.81 -18.14 -18.71
C ASP A 246 -15.23 -18.44 -19.31
N ARG A 247 -15.85 -17.47 -19.98
CA ARG A 247 -17.19 -17.60 -20.59
C ARG A 247 -17.23 -18.33 -21.92
N GLY A 248 -16.13 -18.93 -22.39
CA GLY A 248 -16.03 -19.62 -23.67
C GLY A 248 -15.40 -21.00 -23.58
N GLU A 249 -15.35 -21.75 -24.70
CA GLU A 249 -14.57 -22.98 -24.79
C GLU A 249 -13.12 -22.69 -24.41
N GLN A 250 -12.68 -23.32 -23.34
CA GLN A 250 -11.46 -22.97 -22.58
C GLN A 250 -10.20 -23.09 -23.44
N ASP A 251 -9.59 -21.98 -23.76
CA ASP A 251 -8.17 -21.97 -24.09
C ASP A 251 -7.35 -21.80 -22.78
N GLU A 252 -6.97 -22.92 -22.20
CA GLU A 252 -6.15 -23.00 -20.97
C GLU A 252 -4.85 -22.17 -21.13
N HIS A 253 -4.40 -22.00 -22.36
CA HIS A 253 -3.22 -21.22 -22.70
C HIS A 253 -3.45 -19.70 -22.51
N GLU A 254 -4.66 -19.21 -22.79
CA GLU A 254 -4.98 -17.80 -22.62
C GLU A 254 -5.15 -17.40 -21.16
N LEU A 255 -5.82 -18.24 -20.39
CA LEU A 255 -5.94 -18.03 -18.94
C LEU A 255 -4.55 -18.02 -18.28
N LYS A 256 -3.67 -18.94 -18.71
CA LYS A 256 -2.29 -18.95 -18.25
C LYS A 256 -1.53 -17.68 -18.67
N ASN A 257 -1.70 -17.22 -19.91
CA ASN A 257 -1.07 -16.00 -20.39
C ASN A 257 -1.53 -14.78 -19.59
N LEU A 258 -2.84 -14.66 -19.30
CA LEU A 258 -3.37 -13.61 -18.42
C LEU A 258 -2.71 -13.67 -17.03
N GLU A 259 -2.65 -14.87 -16.45
CA GLU A 259 -2.06 -15.07 -15.12
C GLU A 259 -0.59 -14.68 -15.07
N ASP A 260 0.22 -15.18 -16.00
CA ASP A 260 1.67 -14.89 -16.07
C ASP A 260 1.95 -13.38 -16.24
N ARG A 261 1.18 -12.70 -17.07
CA ARG A 261 1.28 -11.23 -17.29
C ARG A 261 0.86 -10.45 -16.06
N TRP A 262 -0.26 -10.83 -15.44
CA TRP A 262 -0.75 -10.20 -14.21
C TRP A 262 0.26 -10.35 -13.06
N GLU A 263 0.73 -11.57 -12.82
CA GLU A 263 1.72 -11.84 -11.77
C GLU A 263 3.05 -11.12 -12.04
N GLY A 264 3.46 -11.02 -13.30
CA GLY A 264 4.63 -10.24 -13.70
C GLY A 264 4.49 -8.75 -13.32
N MET A 265 3.33 -8.13 -13.57
CA MET A 265 3.07 -6.74 -13.18
C MET A 265 3.00 -6.57 -11.66
N VAL A 266 2.25 -7.43 -10.96
CA VAL A 266 2.13 -7.38 -9.50
C VAL A 266 3.47 -7.63 -8.81
N GLY A 267 4.27 -8.57 -9.33
CA GLY A 267 5.61 -8.85 -8.82
C GLY A 267 6.57 -7.67 -8.91
N ARG A 268 6.44 -6.85 -9.96
CA ARG A 268 7.26 -5.63 -10.15
C ARG A 268 6.79 -4.45 -9.30
N LEU A 269 5.50 -4.31 -9.05
CA LEU A 269 4.89 -3.21 -8.29
C LEU A 269 4.82 -3.48 -6.78
N GLY A 270 4.68 -4.73 -6.39
CA GLY A 270 4.19 -5.12 -5.07
C GLY A 270 2.66 -5.01 -4.96
N ALA A 271 2.05 -5.95 -4.24
CA ALA A 271 0.59 -6.05 -4.14
C ALA A 271 -0.08 -4.80 -3.54
N GLU A 272 0.59 -4.10 -2.60
CA GLU A 272 0.07 -2.89 -1.95
C GLU A 272 0.06 -1.66 -2.87
N THR A 273 0.96 -1.59 -3.84
CA THR A 273 1.09 -0.45 -4.76
C THR A 273 0.29 -0.61 -6.05
N PHE A 274 -0.13 -1.83 -6.39
CA PHE A 274 -0.89 -2.11 -7.61
C PHE A 274 -2.21 -1.31 -7.71
N PRO A 275 -3.03 -1.15 -6.66
CA PRO A 275 -4.25 -0.33 -6.72
C PRO A 275 -3.98 1.13 -7.07
N ASP A 276 -2.89 1.70 -6.57
CA ASP A 276 -2.47 3.07 -6.90
C ASP A 276 -2.05 3.18 -8.38
N PHE A 277 -1.24 2.22 -8.85
CA PHE A 277 -0.88 2.11 -10.26
C PHE A 277 -2.11 2.02 -11.16
N LEU A 278 -3.03 1.10 -10.85
CA LEU A 278 -4.26 0.91 -11.63
C LEU A 278 -5.07 2.20 -11.76
N ARG A 279 -5.22 2.96 -10.66
CA ARG A 279 -5.93 4.24 -10.67
C ARG A 279 -5.21 5.29 -11.51
N VAL A 280 -3.90 5.40 -11.39
CA VAL A 280 -3.08 6.34 -12.17
C VAL A 280 -3.14 5.97 -13.66
N HIS A 281 -2.97 4.68 -13.98
CA HIS A 281 -3.10 4.16 -15.34
C HIS A 281 -4.46 4.50 -15.95
N TRP A 282 -5.55 4.13 -15.26
CA TRP A 282 -6.92 4.37 -15.74
C TRP A 282 -7.17 5.86 -16.00
N ASN A 283 -6.87 6.69 -15.02
CA ASN A 283 -7.04 8.14 -15.10
C ASN A 283 -6.09 8.81 -16.10
N SER A 284 -5.07 8.11 -16.60
CA SER A 284 -4.21 8.60 -17.68
C SER A 284 -4.79 8.41 -19.10
N ARG A 285 -5.90 7.65 -19.21
CA ARG A 285 -6.51 7.28 -20.50
C ARG A 285 -7.99 7.59 -20.58
N HIS A 286 -8.66 7.67 -19.43
CA HIS A 286 -10.12 7.76 -19.30
C HIS A 286 -10.51 8.93 -18.41
N SER A 287 -11.80 9.23 -18.40
CA SER A 287 -12.40 10.21 -17.49
C SER A 287 -12.13 9.83 -16.02
N PHE A 288 -12.02 10.84 -15.17
CA PHE A 288 -11.65 10.72 -13.77
C PHE A 288 -12.51 9.70 -13.00
N ALA A 289 -11.86 8.71 -12.43
CA ALA A 289 -12.44 7.75 -11.51
C ALA A 289 -11.77 7.82 -10.14
N ARG A 290 -12.58 7.88 -9.07
CA ARG A 290 -12.11 7.76 -7.71
C ARG A 290 -11.76 6.31 -7.38
N GLN A 291 -10.89 6.08 -6.41
CA GLN A 291 -10.49 4.72 -6.01
C GLN A 291 -11.70 3.81 -5.72
N ALA A 292 -12.70 4.31 -5.01
CA ALA A 292 -13.91 3.54 -4.66
C ALA A 292 -14.81 3.19 -5.86
N GLU A 293 -14.71 3.94 -6.97
CA GLU A 293 -15.53 3.77 -8.16
C GLU A 293 -14.76 3.06 -9.29
N LEU A 294 -13.45 2.93 -9.16
CA LEU A 294 -12.55 2.49 -10.21
C LEU A 294 -12.92 1.10 -10.75
N PHE A 295 -13.14 0.14 -9.88
CA PHE A 295 -13.49 -1.22 -10.27
C PHE A 295 -14.81 -1.25 -11.07
N LYS A 296 -15.84 -0.55 -10.59
CA LYS A 296 -17.13 -0.44 -11.28
C LYS A 296 -16.99 0.19 -12.66
N THR A 297 -16.14 1.21 -12.78
CA THR A 297 -15.88 1.92 -14.03
C THR A 297 -15.14 1.02 -15.03
N ILE A 298 -14.10 0.31 -14.58
CA ILE A 298 -13.36 -0.64 -15.42
C ILE A 298 -14.31 -1.74 -15.91
N ARG A 299 -15.09 -2.33 -15.01
CA ARG A 299 -16.03 -3.39 -15.34
C ARG A 299 -17.08 -2.98 -16.38
N ALA A 300 -17.53 -1.73 -16.38
CA ALA A 300 -18.48 -1.24 -17.37
C ALA A 300 -17.89 -1.14 -18.78
N GLN A 301 -16.57 -0.95 -18.90
CA GLN A 301 -15.89 -0.75 -20.18
C GLN A 301 -15.12 -1.97 -20.67
N VAL A 302 -14.65 -2.82 -19.76
CA VAL A 302 -13.85 -4.02 -20.06
C VAL A 302 -14.76 -5.24 -19.88
N SER A 303 -15.52 -5.61 -20.92
CA SER A 303 -16.53 -6.68 -20.87
C SER A 303 -16.36 -7.77 -21.93
N SER A 304 -15.35 -7.63 -22.79
CA SER A 304 -15.02 -8.63 -23.83
C SER A 304 -13.58 -9.10 -23.68
N ARG A 305 -13.27 -10.25 -24.28
CA ARG A 305 -11.92 -10.81 -24.36
C ARG A 305 -10.90 -9.81 -24.91
N GLU A 306 -11.23 -9.13 -26.01
CA GLU A 306 -10.35 -8.14 -26.64
C GLU A 306 -10.04 -6.99 -25.70
N SER A 307 -11.06 -6.50 -24.97
CA SER A 307 -10.90 -5.39 -24.03
C SER A 307 -10.06 -5.79 -22.81
N VAL A 308 -10.13 -7.05 -22.34
CA VAL A 308 -9.27 -7.58 -21.28
C VAL A 308 -7.80 -7.55 -21.71
N PHE A 309 -7.48 -8.11 -22.87
CA PHE A 309 -6.11 -8.12 -23.37
C PHE A 309 -5.62 -6.74 -23.78
N GLN A 310 -6.51 -5.83 -24.20
CA GLN A 310 -6.14 -4.44 -24.43
C GLN A 310 -5.77 -3.75 -23.12
N LEU A 311 -6.56 -3.90 -22.07
CA LEU A 311 -6.25 -3.34 -20.75
C LEU A 311 -4.87 -3.83 -20.24
N LEU A 312 -4.58 -5.13 -20.39
CA LEU A 312 -3.28 -5.68 -19.99
C LEU A 312 -2.12 -5.06 -20.76
N ARG A 313 -2.23 -4.96 -22.10
CA ARG A 313 -1.20 -4.32 -22.94
C ARG A 313 -0.96 -2.87 -22.53
N ASP A 314 -2.04 -2.15 -22.28
CA ASP A 314 -1.98 -0.74 -21.89
C ASP A 314 -1.34 -0.56 -20.51
N MET A 315 -1.66 -1.44 -19.55
CA MET A 315 -1.03 -1.44 -18.22
C MET A 315 0.46 -1.75 -18.30
N GLU A 316 0.86 -2.76 -19.08
CA GLU A 316 2.27 -3.11 -19.28
C GLU A 316 3.06 -1.96 -19.91
N GLN A 317 2.46 -1.27 -20.90
CA GLN A 317 3.07 -0.10 -21.52
C GLN A 317 3.32 1.04 -20.52
N ASP A 318 2.41 1.24 -19.57
CA ASP A 318 2.51 2.33 -18.59
C ASP A 318 3.36 1.97 -17.37
N LEU A 319 3.62 0.68 -17.14
CA LEU A 319 4.27 0.17 -15.93
C LEU A 319 5.67 0.77 -15.72
N ASP A 320 6.51 0.79 -16.75
CA ASP A 320 7.88 1.31 -16.65
C ASP A 320 7.89 2.81 -16.34
N ALA A 321 6.99 3.57 -16.98
CA ALA A 321 6.86 4.99 -16.71
C ALA A 321 6.33 5.26 -15.28
N TYR A 322 5.41 4.45 -14.77
CA TYR A 322 4.93 4.57 -13.40
C TYR A 322 6.02 4.23 -12.38
N LEU A 323 6.78 3.16 -12.61
CA LEU A 323 7.91 2.80 -11.76
C LEU A 323 8.98 3.89 -11.76
N ALA A 324 9.25 4.51 -12.92
CA ALA A 324 10.15 5.65 -13.03
C ALA A 324 9.65 6.90 -12.26
N LEU A 325 8.33 7.14 -12.21
CA LEU A 325 7.75 8.22 -11.39
C LEU A 325 7.83 7.93 -9.89
N THR A 326 7.74 6.67 -9.48
CA THR A 326 7.75 6.27 -8.06
C THR A 326 9.15 5.96 -7.52
N SER A 327 10.09 5.62 -8.40
CA SER A 327 11.48 5.31 -8.09
C SER A 327 12.42 5.89 -9.16
N PRO A 328 12.52 7.23 -9.28
CA PRO A 328 13.20 7.88 -10.39
C PRO A 328 14.67 7.48 -10.54
N GLU A 329 15.39 7.30 -9.43
CA GLU A 329 16.82 6.97 -9.43
C GLU A 329 17.12 5.59 -10.06
N ALA A 330 16.17 4.65 -9.95
CA ALA A 330 16.29 3.33 -10.55
C ALA A 330 15.92 3.29 -12.06
N SER A 331 15.42 4.39 -12.63
CA SER A 331 14.99 4.49 -14.02
C SER A 331 16.15 4.85 -14.96
N ASP A 332 15.93 4.67 -16.26
CA ASP A 332 16.82 5.11 -17.35
C ASP A 332 16.48 6.53 -17.89
N TRP A 333 15.62 7.26 -17.20
CA TRP A 333 15.23 8.60 -17.58
C TRP A 333 16.41 9.59 -17.53
N PRO A 334 16.40 10.68 -18.33
CA PRO A 334 17.39 11.75 -18.24
C PRO A 334 17.47 12.30 -16.81
N GLN A 335 18.67 12.67 -16.36
CA GLN A 335 18.90 13.13 -14.98
C GLN A 335 18.01 14.30 -14.58
N GLU A 336 17.74 15.23 -15.48
CA GLU A 336 16.81 16.33 -15.25
C GLU A 336 15.41 15.82 -14.86
N VAL A 337 14.86 14.87 -15.60
CA VAL A 337 13.53 14.30 -15.35
C VAL A 337 13.51 13.50 -14.04
N LYS A 338 14.58 12.75 -13.73
CA LYS A 338 14.72 12.05 -12.44
C LYS A 338 14.64 13.04 -11.28
N THR A 339 15.40 14.13 -11.36
CA THR A 339 15.41 15.19 -10.34
C THR A 339 14.01 15.79 -10.17
N LEU A 340 13.31 16.11 -11.26
CA LEU A 340 11.95 16.65 -11.22
C LEU A 340 10.95 15.67 -10.62
N ALA A 341 11.01 14.39 -10.97
CA ALA A 341 10.16 13.35 -10.38
C ALA A 341 10.45 13.16 -8.88
N SER A 342 11.73 13.17 -8.48
CA SER A 342 12.16 13.10 -7.07
C SER A 342 11.63 14.30 -6.25
N ASN A 343 11.53 15.49 -6.86
CA ASN A 343 10.93 16.66 -6.22
C ASN A 343 9.42 16.45 -5.95
N LEU A 344 8.66 15.89 -6.90
CA LEU A 344 7.25 15.53 -6.69
C LEU A 344 7.08 14.54 -5.54
N LEU A 345 7.95 13.53 -5.44
CA LEU A 345 7.96 12.57 -4.32
C LEU A 345 8.30 13.23 -2.99
N THR A 346 9.26 14.17 -2.98
CA THR A 346 9.61 14.96 -1.79
C THR A 346 8.41 15.77 -1.29
N PHE A 347 7.62 16.33 -2.20
CA PHE A 347 6.39 17.04 -1.87
C PHE A 347 5.25 16.09 -1.48
N LYS A 348 5.37 14.78 -1.73
CA LYS A 348 4.29 13.78 -1.64
C LYS A 348 3.09 14.13 -2.52
N VAL A 349 3.33 14.67 -3.70
CA VAL A 349 2.31 15.08 -4.66
C VAL A 349 2.31 14.07 -5.82
N ARG A 350 1.24 13.28 -5.93
CA ARG A 350 1.04 12.26 -6.98
C ARG A 350 -0.08 12.62 -7.96
N GLN A 351 -0.79 13.72 -7.74
CA GLN A 351 -1.91 14.19 -8.57
C GLN A 351 -1.53 14.37 -10.06
N PRO A 352 -0.30 14.79 -10.44
CA PRO A 352 0.09 14.91 -11.83
C PRO A 352 0.43 13.57 -12.51
N PHE A 353 0.54 12.45 -11.80
CA PHE A 353 0.99 11.17 -12.34
C PHE A 353 0.14 10.67 -13.53
N PRO A 354 -1.22 10.75 -13.52
CA PRO A 354 -2.02 10.39 -14.69
C PRO A 354 -1.64 11.21 -15.93
N LEU A 355 -1.45 12.52 -15.79
CA LEU A 355 -1.04 13.39 -16.87
C LEU A 355 0.38 13.06 -17.37
N LEU A 356 1.32 12.80 -16.46
CA LEU A 356 2.68 12.44 -16.81
C LEU A 356 2.74 11.09 -17.53
N LEU A 357 1.93 10.10 -17.15
CA LEU A 357 1.81 8.84 -17.90
C LEU A 357 1.26 9.08 -19.31
N ALA A 358 0.19 9.88 -19.45
CA ALA A 358 -0.38 10.22 -20.73
C ALA A 358 0.64 10.94 -21.63
N ALA A 359 1.32 11.96 -21.09
CA ALA A 359 2.31 12.74 -21.81
C ALA A 359 3.55 11.91 -22.21
N LYS A 360 3.99 10.95 -21.38
CA LYS A 360 5.12 10.08 -21.71
C LYS A 360 4.89 9.27 -22.99
N ARG A 361 3.64 8.95 -23.32
CA ARG A 361 3.28 8.21 -24.53
C ARG A 361 3.27 9.08 -25.80
N VAL A 362 2.99 10.39 -25.64
CA VAL A 362 2.66 11.27 -26.78
C VAL A 362 3.69 12.36 -26.99
N PHE A 363 4.26 12.91 -25.92
CA PHE A 363 5.13 14.09 -25.99
C PHE A 363 6.57 13.74 -26.38
N SER A 364 7.25 14.68 -27.01
CA SER A 364 8.70 14.63 -27.14
C SER A 364 9.39 14.63 -25.77
N THR A 365 10.63 14.18 -25.71
CA THR A 365 11.42 14.20 -24.46
C THR A 365 11.53 15.61 -23.88
N THR A 366 11.68 16.63 -24.73
CA THR A 366 11.76 18.04 -24.32
C THR A 366 10.44 18.53 -23.73
N ASP A 367 9.32 18.27 -24.40
CA ASP A 367 7.99 18.67 -23.91
C ASP A 367 7.63 17.92 -22.63
N PHE A 368 7.99 16.64 -22.51
CA PHE A 368 7.79 15.85 -21.31
C PHE A 368 8.58 16.39 -20.12
N SER A 369 9.86 16.75 -20.30
CA SER A 369 10.67 17.41 -19.26
C SER A 369 10.05 18.74 -18.87
N GLY A 370 9.63 19.56 -19.85
CA GLY A 370 8.96 20.84 -19.62
C GLY A 370 7.65 20.69 -18.82
N LEU A 371 6.83 19.69 -19.16
CA LEU A 371 5.59 19.39 -18.42
C LEU A 371 5.88 18.90 -17.00
N THR A 372 6.88 18.04 -16.81
CA THR A 372 7.28 17.54 -15.48
C THR A 372 7.75 18.70 -14.61
N ARG A 373 8.56 19.62 -15.16
CA ARG A 373 8.97 20.86 -14.48
C ARG A 373 7.76 21.72 -14.10
N ALA A 374 6.80 21.91 -15.00
CA ALA A 374 5.58 22.65 -14.72
C ALA A 374 4.76 22.00 -13.59
N CYS A 375 4.67 20.67 -13.57
CA CYS A 375 4.02 19.94 -12.46
C CYS A 375 4.71 20.17 -11.12
N VAL A 376 6.05 20.24 -11.08
CA VAL A 376 6.81 20.58 -9.86
C VAL A 376 6.48 22.00 -9.41
N VAL A 377 6.50 22.98 -10.32
CA VAL A 377 6.19 24.38 -10.02
C VAL A 377 4.75 24.53 -9.52
N ILE A 378 3.77 23.93 -10.19
CA ILE A 378 2.37 23.93 -9.76
C ILE A 378 2.24 23.29 -8.37
N SER A 379 2.90 22.15 -8.14
CA SER A 379 2.84 21.44 -6.86
C SER A 379 3.40 22.28 -5.72
N LEU A 380 4.52 22.99 -5.95
CA LEU A 380 5.06 23.91 -4.95
C LEU A 380 4.09 25.06 -4.67
N ARG A 381 3.61 25.75 -5.71
CA ARG A 381 2.69 26.88 -5.54
C ARG A 381 1.39 26.44 -4.88
N TYR A 382 0.73 25.42 -5.44
CA TYR A 382 -0.61 24.99 -5.06
C TYR A 382 -0.64 24.23 -3.73
N ASN A 383 0.19 23.18 -3.59
CA ASN A 383 0.13 22.27 -2.46
C ASN A 383 0.98 22.75 -1.27
N ILE A 384 2.23 23.20 -1.53
CA ILE A 384 3.19 23.49 -0.46
C ILE A 384 2.98 24.89 0.11
N ILE A 385 2.84 25.88 -0.76
CA ILE A 385 2.75 27.29 -0.33
C ILE A 385 1.30 27.69 -0.08
N CYS A 386 0.40 27.54 -1.07
CA CYS A 386 -0.98 28.00 -0.95
C CYS A 386 -1.88 26.99 -0.21
N SER A 387 -1.46 25.75 -0.01
CA SER A 387 -2.22 24.68 0.70
C SER A 387 -3.67 24.51 0.19
N LEU A 388 -3.86 24.52 -1.13
CA LEU A 388 -5.17 24.43 -1.77
C LEU A 388 -5.66 22.98 -1.88
N SER A 389 -6.95 22.81 -2.19
CA SER A 389 -7.63 21.51 -2.26
C SER A 389 -7.08 20.60 -3.35
N THR A 390 -6.61 19.41 -2.98
CA THR A 390 -6.07 18.42 -3.91
C THR A 390 -7.09 17.83 -4.87
N GLY A 391 -8.37 17.85 -4.52
CA GLY A 391 -9.44 17.28 -5.36
C GLY A 391 -9.71 18.06 -6.65
N GLU A 392 -9.58 19.39 -6.63
CA GLU A 392 -9.66 20.22 -7.86
C GLU A 392 -8.44 20.03 -8.74
N GLN A 393 -7.27 19.99 -8.11
CA GLN A 393 -6.01 19.74 -8.78
C GLN A 393 -6.01 18.40 -9.51
N GLU A 394 -6.48 17.33 -8.86
CA GLU A 394 -6.56 15.99 -9.44
C GLU A 394 -7.47 15.94 -10.67
N ARG A 395 -8.64 16.58 -10.60
CA ARG A 395 -9.56 16.67 -11.73
C ARG A 395 -8.97 17.46 -12.91
N ALA A 396 -8.27 18.56 -12.64
CA ALA A 396 -7.63 19.34 -13.68
C ALA A 396 -6.54 18.56 -14.40
N TYR A 397 -5.67 17.85 -13.67
CA TYR A 397 -4.66 16.99 -14.28
C TYR A 397 -5.28 15.86 -15.11
N ASN A 398 -6.33 15.21 -14.60
CA ASN A 398 -7.00 14.14 -15.34
C ASN A 398 -7.70 14.67 -16.62
N ALA A 399 -8.37 15.82 -16.57
CA ALA A 399 -9.01 16.39 -17.75
C ALA A 399 -8.00 16.66 -18.86
N VAL A 400 -6.78 17.10 -18.53
CA VAL A 400 -5.71 17.28 -19.52
C VAL A 400 -5.16 15.92 -19.97
N ALA A 401 -4.98 14.95 -19.06
CA ALA A 401 -4.51 13.61 -19.38
C ALA A 401 -5.42 12.90 -20.39
N GLU A 402 -6.74 12.96 -20.18
CA GLU A 402 -7.74 12.39 -21.10
C GLU A 402 -7.63 13.01 -22.51
N ARG A 403 -7.45 14.33 -22.61
CA ARG A 403 -7.26 15.02 -23.89
C ARG A 403 -5.93 14.65 -24.56
N VAL A 404 -4.86 14.46 -23.78
CA VAL A 404 -3.59 13.93 -24.29
C VAL A 404 -3.77 12.52 -24.83
N ALA A 405 -4.46 11.65 -24.11
CA ALA A 405 -4.74 10.28 -24.53
C ALA A 405 -5.55 10.20 -25.83
N ARG A 406 -6.42 11.19 -26.08
CA ARG A 406 -7.19 11.32 -27.32
C ARG A 406 -6.44 12.04 -28.44
N ASN A 407 -5.16 12.38 -28.24
CA ASN A 407 -4.34 13.20 -29.16
C ASN A 407 -4.92 14.60 -29.47
N GLU A 408 -5.78 15.13 -28.60
CA GLU A 408 -6.30 16.52 -28.69
C GLU A 408 -5.27 17.54 -28.16
N VAL A 409 -4.39 17.09 -27.25
CA VAL A 409 -3.31 17.87 -26.65
C VAL A 409 -2.00 17.15 -26.87
N THR A 410 -1.18 17.65 -27.78
CA THR A 410 0.08 17.02 -28.20
C THR A 410 1.32 17.87 -27.92
N THR A 411 1.16 19.08 -27.37
CA THR A 411 2.25 20.02 -27.09
C THR A 411 2.21 20.50 -25.64
N LEU A 412 3.38 20.88 -25.14
CA LEU A 412 3.52 21.48 -23.82
C LEU A 412 2.62 22.70 -23.61
N GLY A 413 2.59 23.64 -24.58
CA GLY A 413 1.77 24.85 -24.48
C GLY A 413 0.28 24.57 -24.34
N ALA A 414 -0.25 23.61 -25.10
CA ALA A 414 -1.66 23.21 -25.00
C ALA A 414 -1.97 22.54 -23.66
N ALA A 415 -1.06 21.71 -23.15
CA ALA A 415 -1.19 21.08 -21.81
C ALA A 415 -1.21 22.14 -20.70
N LEU A 416 -0.29 23.09 -20.73
CA LEU A 416 -0.20 24.17 -19.75
C LEU A 416 -1.45 25.04 -19.75
N GLY A 417 -2.02 25.34 -20.93
CA GLY A 417 -3.30 26.06 -21.05
C GLY A 417 -4.44 25.39 -20.27
N GLY A 418 -4.48 24.03 -20.27
CA GLY A 418 -5.46 23.24 -19.51
C GLY A 418 -5.22 23.22 -18.00
N LEU A 419 -4.01 23.57 -17.53
CA LEU A 419 -3.64 23.58 -16.11
C LEU A 419 -3.76 24.96 -15.45
N ARG A 420 -4.18 25.97 -16.19
CA ARG A 420 -4.24 27.37 -15.71
C ARG A 420 -5.10 27.51 -14.44
N SER A 421 -6.17 26.76 -14.33
CA SER A 421 -7.09 26.81 -13.17
C SER A 421 -6.45 26.36 -11.85
N ILE A 422 -5.39 25.57 -11.91
CA ILE A 422 -4.66 25.05 -10.74
C ILE A 422 -3.28 25.70 -10.57
N TYR A 423 -3.02 26.77 -11.29
CA TYR A 423 -1.81 27.58 -11.16
C TYR A 423 -2.13 28.85 -10.36
N PRO A 424 -1.75 28.96 -9.08
CA PRO A 424 -1.88 30.19 -8.33
C PRO A 424 -1.07 31.31 -8.98
N ASP A 425 -1.71 32.42 -9.28
CA ASP A 425 -1.05 33.57 -9.87
C ASP A 425 0.05 34.16 -8.96
N ASP A 426 0.88 35.03 -9.52
CA ASP A 426 2.03 35.58 -8.79
C ASP A 426 1.62 36.39 -7.55
N ARG A 427 0.46 37.06 -7.56
CA ARG A 427 -0.08 37.81 -6.42
C ARG A 427 -0.50 36.87 -5.29
N THR A 428 -1.30 35.86 -5.62
CA THR A 428 -1.77 34.86 -4.67
C THR A 428 -0.61 34.07 -4.06
N PHE A 429 0.33 33.61 -4.91
CA PHE A 429 1.52 32.87 -4.45
C PHE A 429 2.39 33.72 -3.53
N ARG A 430 2.70 34.98 -3.90
CA ARG A 430 3.54 35.89 -3.10
C ARG A 430 2.89 36.15 -1.74
N ALA A 431 1.60 36.43 -1.69
CA ALA A 431 0.88 36.66 -0.43
C ALA A 431 0.90 35.43 0.48
N ALA A 432 0.64 34.25 -0.09
CA ALA A 432 0.72 32.99 0.67
C ALA A 432 2.13 32.68 1.16
N PHE A 433 3.17 32.90 0.33
CA PHE A 433 4.55 32.70 0.71
C PHE A 433 4.99 33.62 1.85
N ALA A 434 4.58 34.88 1.79
CA ALA A 434 4.89 35.91 2.80
C ALA A 434 4.39 35.55 4.21
N GLU A 435 3.41 34.65 4.33
CA GLU A 435 2.86 34.20 5.62
C GLU A 435 3.14 32.72 5.91
N ARG A 436 3.82 32.01 5.02
CA ARG A 436 4.00 30.56 5.15
C ARG A 436 4.90 30.16 6.29
N ALA A 437 4.41 29.27 7.16
CA ALA A 437 5.19 28.56 8.16
C ALA A 437 5.19 27.05 7.84
N ILE A 438 6.34 26.38 8.00
CA ILE A 438 6.50 24.94 7.77
C ILE A 438 7.30 24.33 8.93
N ARG A 439 6.67 23.50 9.75
CA ARG A 439 7.33 22.85 10.89
C ARG A 439 8.40 21.86 10.41
N THR A 440 9.66 22.18 10.65
CA THR A 440 10.84 21.40 10.21
C THR A 440 11.13 20.16 11.06
N THR A 441 10.40 19.94 12.15
CA THR A 441 10.55 18.76 13.03
C THR A 441 10.19 17.45 12.34
N GLN A 442 9.38 17.50 11.29
CA GLN A 442 9.05 16.34 10.44
C GLN A 442 10.07 16.24 9.30
N SER A 443 10.61 15.03 9.04
CA SER A 443 11.63 14.80 8.00
C SER A 443 11.21 15.26 6.60
N ARG A 444 9.93 15.06 6.24
CA ARG A 444 9.37 15.56 4.96
C ARG A 444 9.44 17.09 4.88
N ASN A 445 8.91 17.75 5.87
CA ASN A 445 8.86 19.21 5.91
C ASN A 445 10.27 19.82 5.91
N ASN A 446 11.21 19.20 6.63
CA ASN A 446 12.62 19.59 6.60
C ASN A 446 13.18 19.54 5.16
N ARG A 447 12.93 18.44 4.42
CA ARG A 447 13.34 18.32 3.01
C ARG A 447 12.71 19.39 2.13
N VAL A 448 11.42 19.69 2.32
CA VAL A 448 10.69 20.73 1.56
C VAL A 448 11.31 22.12 1.83
N VAL A 449 11.57 22.45 3.08
CA VAL A 449 12.22 23.74 3.44
C VAL A 449 13.63 23.81 2.87
N ARG A 450 14.41 22.74 2.97
CA ARG A 450 15.74 22.69 2.34
C ARG A 450 15.68 22.90 0.84
N PHE A 451 14.72 22.26 0.15
CA PHE A 451 14.48 22.49 -1.28
C PHE A 451 14.21 23.97 -1.59
N ILE A 452 13.34 24.62 -0.80
CA ILE A 452 13.03 26.05 -0.96
C ILE A 452 14.26 26.92 -0.75
N LEU A 453 14.99 26.72 0.36
CA LEU A 453 16.16 27.52 0.71
C LEU A 453 17.32 27.32 -0.27
N CYS A 454 17.57 26.07 -0.73
CA CYS A 454 18.58 25.79 -1.75
C CYS A 454 18.25 26.43 -3.10
N ALA A 455 16.98 26.47 -3.49
CA ALA A 455 16.58 27.14 -4.73
C ALA A 455 16.73 28.67 -4.63
N LEU A 456 16.44 29.26 -3.47
CA LEU A 456 16.70 30.68 -3.21
C LEU A 456 18.21 30.98 -3.21
N GLU A 457 19.01 30.13 -2.58
CA GLU A 457 20.47 30.22 -2.60
C GLU A 457 21.03 30.14 -4.01
N GLY A 458 20.59 29.14 -4.80
CA GLY A 458 21.00 28.99 -6.20
C GLY A 458 20.65 30.20 -7.07
N HIS A 459 19.46 30.77 -6.84
CA HIS A 459 19.05 31.99 -7.55
C HIS A 459 19.90 33.23 -7.17
N LEU A 460 20.32 33.32 -5.92
CA LEU A 460 21.12 34.45 -5.41
C LEU A 460 22.60 34.33 -5.73
N SER A 461 23.18 33.13 -5.59
CA SER A 461 24.63 32.90 -5.70
C SER A 461 25.05 32.34 -7.07
N GLY A 462 24.09 31.80 -7.87
CA GLY A 462 24.39 31.05 -9.09
C GLY A 462 24.96 29.64 -8.83
N GLN A 463 24.97 29.16 -7.58
CA GLN A 463 25.49 27.85 -7.19
C GLN A 463 24.36 26.92 -6.76
N ASP A 464 24.21 25.80 -7.45
CA ASP A 464 23.25 24.78 -7.07
C ASP A 464 23.76 23.93 -5.89
N HIS A 465 22.87 23.68 -4.95
CA HIS A 465 23.13 22.84 -3.78
C HIS A 465 22.16 21.65 -3.74
N ASP A 466 22.73 20.47 -3.49
CA ASP A 466 21.89 19.30 -3.21
C ASP A 466 21.22 19.45 -1.84
N PHE A 467 19.90 19.64 -1.85
CA PHE A 467 19.12 19.80 -0.63
C PHE A 467 19.07 18.54 0.26
N ALA A 468 19.54 17.38 -0.23
CA ALA A 468 19.71 16.17 0.56
C ALA A 468 21.08 16.08 1.26
N SER A 469 22.02 16.97 0.92
CA SER A 469 23.40 16.97 1.46
C SER A 469 23.44 17.10 2.99
N ALA A 470 24.25 16.29 3.67
CA ALA A 470 24.48 16.40 5.11
C ALA A 470 25.47 17.52 5.52
N ARG A 471 26.06 18.24 4.53
CA ARG A 471 27.09 19.28 4.80
C ARG A 471 26.52 20.56 5.41
N PHE A 472 25.21 20.76 5.34
CA PHE A 472 24.51 21.92 5.87
C PHE A 472 23.14 21.57 6.42
N ASN A 473 22.62 22.40 7.30
CA ASN A 473 21.32 22.26 7.94
C ASN A 473 20.48 23.52 7.80
N ILE A 474 19.19 23.41 8.13
CA ILE A 474 18.33 24.57 8.34
C ILE A 474 18.70 25.16 9.71
N GLU A 475 19.02 26.44 9.73
CA GLU A 475 19.18 27.24 10.94
C GLU A 475 17.91 28.03 11.20
N HIS A 476 17.45 28.03 12.45
CA HIS A 476 16.37 28.89 12.95
C HIS A 476 17.01 30.15 13.52
N VAL A 477 16.85 31.29 12.88
CA VAL A 477 17.42 32.57 13.36
C VAL A 477 16.88 32.85 14.76
N LEU A 478 15.56 32.99 14.95
CA LEU A 478 14.91 32.86 16.25
C LEU A 478 14.86 31.36 16.59
N PRO A 479 15.55 30.90 17.64
CA PRO A 479 15.65 29.48 17.95
C PRO A 479 14.30 28.89 18.41
N GLN A 480 14.16 27.56 18.31
CA GLN A 480 12.95 26.86 18.76
C GLN A 480 12.70 26.94 20.28
N ARG A 481 13.76 27.21 21.04
CA ARG A 481 13.71 27.41 22.50
C ARG A 481 14.63 28.59 22.81
N PRO A 482 14.16 29.83 22.60
CA PRO A 482 14.96 31.00 22.86
C PRO A 482 15.34 31.07 24.34
N GLN A 483 16.57 31.55 24.60
CA GLN A 483 17.12 31.83 25.91
C GLN A 483 17.30 33.34 26.07
N VAL A 484 18.20 33.77 26.92
CA VAL A 484 18.52 35.19 27.13
C VAL A 484 18.89 35.90 25.82
N GLY A 485 18.41 37.13 25.62
CA GLY A 485 18.72 37.95 24.44
C GLY A 485 17.73 37.89 23.30
N TRP A 486 16.51 37.34 23.55
CA TRP A 486 15.40 37.27 22.59
C TRP A 486 14.17 38.05 23.07
N ASP A 487 14.39 39.08 23.91
CA ASP A 487 13.34 39.88 24.57
C ASP A 487 12.43 40.66 23.58
N ALA A 488 12.85 40.78 22.33
CA ALA A 488 12.05 41.36 21.24
C ALA A 488 10.84 40.52 20.82
N PHE A 489 10.74 39.25 21.30
CA PHE A 489 9.68 38.32 20.97
C PHE A 489 8.91 37.92 22.21
N SER A 490 7.59 38.04 22.19
CA SER A 490 6.71 37.43 23.18
C SER A 490 6.62 35.91 22.97
N ASP A 491 6.16 35.14 23.96
CA ASP A 491 5.98 33.70 23.85
C ASP A 491 5.05 33.33 22.71
N GLU A 492 3.98 34.10 22.46
CA GLU A 492 3.06 33.92 21.36
C GLU A 492 3.73 34.11 20.00
N GLU A 493 4.60 35.11 19.88
CA GLU A 493 5.37 35.38 18.65
C GLU A 493 6.45 34.33 18.41
N VAL A 494 7.08 33.79 19.46
CA VAL A 494 8.01 32.66 19.34
C VAL A 494 7.28 31.46 18.70
N ASP A 495 6.11 31.09 19.19
CA ASP A 495 5.33 29.97 18.64
C ASP A 495 4.88 30.22 17.19
N ALA A 496 4.49 31.45 16.86
CA ALA A 496 4.03 31.83 15.54
C ALA A 496 5.16 31.95 14.50
N LEU A 497 6.34 32.44 14.91
CA LEU A 497 7.39 32.87 13.98
C LEU A 497 8.52 31.87 13.83
N THR A 498 8.76 30.98 14.79
CA THR A 498 9.87 30.01 14.77
C THR A 498 9.96 29.23 13.45
N TYR A 499 8.82 28.81 12.91
CA TYR A 499 8.74 28.02 11.68
C TYR A 499 8.32 28.81 10.43
N ARG A 500 8.27 30.14 10.52
CA ARG A 500 8.08 31.01 9.35
C ARG A 500 9.28 30.87 8.42
N LEU A 501 9.04 30.79 7.10
CA LEU A 501 10.13 30.66 6.13
C LEU A 501 11.16 31.78 6.26
N GLY A 502 10.72 32.99 6.60
CA GLY A 502 11.61 34.16 6.84
C GLY A 502 12.51 33.99 8.05
N ASN A 503 12.20 33.12 8.98
CA ASN A 503 13.05 32.82 10.14
C ASN A 503 14.05 31.68 9.88
N LEU A 504 14.06 31.11 8.66
CA LEU A 504 14.86 29.94 8.32
C LEU A 504 15.92 30.29 7.29
N THR A 505 17.15 29.81 7.51
CA THR A 505 18.27 29.97 6.58
C THR A 505 19.13 28.72 6.49
N LEU A 506 20.15 28.71 5.62
CA LEU A 506 21.09 27.60 5.47
C LEU A 506 22.38 27.89 6.24
N LEU A 507 22.89 26.90 6.98
CA LEU A 507 24.16 27.02 7.70
C LEU A 507 24.93 25.69 7.61
N GLN A 508 26.27 25.80 7.53
CA GLN A 508 27.13 24.60 7.56
C GLN A 508 26.91 23.82 8.86
N SER A 509 26.86 22.48 8.76
CA SER A 509 26.49 21.61 9.88
C SER A 509 27.35 21.80 11.13
N GLY A 510 28.66 22.01 10.99
CA GLY A 510 29.56 22.32 12.12
C GLY A 510 29.20 23.63 12.82
N VAL A 511 29.07 24.72 12.05
CA VAL A 511 28.73 26.06 12.56
C VAL A 511 27.33 26.06 13.21
N ASN A 512 26.38 25.34 12.66
CA ASN A 512 25.04 25.24 13.23
C ASN A 512 25.03 24.59 14.62
N ASN A 513 25.85 23.59 14.85
CA ASN A 513 25.97 22.95 16.15
C ASN A 513 26.61 23.88 17.20
N ASP A 514 27.58 24.71 16.79
CA ASP A 514 28.32 25.64 17.68
C ASP A 514 27.44 26.84 18.08
N ILE A 515 26.60 27.35 17.17
CA ILE A 515 25.80 28.55 17.35
C ILE A 515 24.60 28.34 18.31
N GLY A 516 23.97 27.17 18.26
CA GLY A 516 22.86 26.77 19.14
C GLY A 516 21.76 27.82 19.31
N ASN A 517 21.45 28.17 20.57
CA ASN A 517 20.44 29.18 20.96
C ASN A 517 21.02 30.56 21.22
N ALA A 518 22.23 30.86 20.72
CA ALA A 518 22.92 32.15 20.93
C ALA A 518 22.03 33.37 20.58
N PRO A 519 22.23 34.52 21.22
CA PRO A 519 21.54 35.77 20.88
C PRO A 519 21.85 36.21 19.45
N TYR A 520 20.93 36.97 18.85
CA TYR A 520 21.06 37.36 17.44
C TYR A 520 22.37 38.10 17.10
N PRO A 521 22.93 38.99 17.91
CA PRO A 521 24.23 39.64 17.59
C PRO A 521 25.37 38.62 17.39
N GLU A 522 25.41 37.55 18.18
CA GLU A 522 26.40 36.48 18.04
C GLU A 522 26.12 35.64 16.78
N LYS A 523 24.84 35.27 16.55
CA LYS A 523 24.45 34.60 15.33
C LYS A 523 24.80 35.41 14.09
N ARG A 524 24.53 36.71 14.11
CA ARG A 524 24.82 37.64 13.01
C ARG A 524 26.28 37.62 12.62
N ALA A 525 27.19 37.72 13.58
CA ALA A 525 28.64 37.69 13.33
C ALA A 525 29.09 36.42 12.61
N MET A 526 28.49 35.26 12.97
CA MET A 526 28.75 33.98 12.29
C MET A 526 28.08 33.91 10.90
N PHE A 527 26.90 34.48 10.74
CA PHE A 527 26.18 34.52 9.46
C PHE A 527 26.89 35.39 8.42
N GLU A 528 27.56 36.46 8.82
CA GLU A 528 28.36 37.34 7.93
C GLU A 528 29.48 36.55 7.23
N SER A 529 30.03 35.52 7.86
CA SER A 529 31.08 34.66 7.32
C SER A 529 30.54 33.34 6.69
N SER A 530 29.22 33.15 6.59
CA SER A 530 28.61 31.92 6.05
C SER A 530 28.99 31.66 4.60
N ALA A 531 29.14 30.40 4.22
CA ALA A 531 29.30 30.02 2.82
C ALA A 531 28.06 30.35 1.96
N PHE A 532 26.86 30.43 2.58
CA PHE A 532 25.58 30.65 1.89
C PHE A 532 25.30 32.15 1.72
N ALA A 533 25.02 32.56 0.49
CA ALA A 533 24.72 33.97 0.17
C ALA A 533 23.39 34.43 0.81
N ILE A 534 22.38 33.56 0.89
CA ILE A 534 21.12 33.86 1.57
C ILE A 534 21.33 34.19 3.05
N THR A 535 22.24 33.49 3.73
CA THR A 535 22.57 33.71 5.14
C THR A 535 23.39 34.99 5.35
N ARG A 536 24.40 35.24 4.51
CA ARG A 536 25.15 36.49 4.53
C ARG A 536 24.26 37.70 4.27
N LYS A 537 23.34 37.60 3.32
CA LYS A 537 22.39 38.68 3.01
C LYS A 537 21.50 38.99 4.22
N LEU A 538 20.94 37.95 4.89
CA LEU A 538 20.17 38.13 6.12
C LEU A 538 20.96 38.94 7.16
N ALA A 539 22.21 38.57 7.43
CA ALA A 539 23.08 39.26 8.40
C ALA A 539 23.39 40.71 7.99
N SER A 540 23.62 40.96 6.70
CA SER A 540 23.96 42.31 6.19
C SER A 540 22.78 43.29 6.21
N GLU A 541 21.55 42.80 5.97
CA GLU A 541 20.35 43.64 5.88
C GLU A 541 19.66 43.87 7.22
N HIS A 542 19.90 43.00 8.22
CA HIS A 542 19.22 43.07 9.52
C HIS A 542 20.25 43.20 10.66
N ALA A 543 20.37 44.39 11.24
CA ALA A 543 21.23 44.64 12.42
C ALA A 543 20.65 44.02 13.70
N GLU A 544 19.36 43.85 13.75
CA GLU A 544 18.57 43.25 14.84
C GLU A 544 17.56 42.24 14.25
N TRP A 545 17.08 41.32 15.09
CA TRP A 545 16.06 40.35 14.68
C TRP A 545 14.81 40.56 15.52
N THR A 546 13.73 40.95 14.86
CA THR A 546 12.42 41.25 15.47
C THR A 546 11.32 40.63 14.64
N PRO A 547 10.06 40.55 15.13
CA PRO A 547 8.92 40.07 14.34
C PRO A 547 8.78 40.74 12.98
N GLU A 548 9.00 42.04 12.90
CA GLU A 548 8.94 42.84 11.67
C GLU A 548 10.08 42.48 10.71
N ARG A 549 11.27 42.15 11.24
CA ARG A 549 12.41 41.72 10.42
C ARG A 549 12.21 40.32 9.84
N VAL A 550 11.61 39.39 10.59
CA VAL A 550 11.17 38.08 10.06
C VAL A 550 10.21 38.27 8.88
N ALA A 551 9.18 39.13 9.07
CA ALA A 551 8.21 39.43 8.03
C ALA A 551 8.85 40.09 6.80
N SER A 552 9.75 41.09 7.02
CA SER A 552 10.47 41.79 5.94
C SER A 552 11.34 40.82 5.13
N HIS A 553 12.10 39.98 5.79
CA HIS A 553 12.95 38.98 5.15
C HIS A 553 12.11 37.97 4.34
N GLN A 554 11.00 37.51 4.91
CA GLN A 554 10.09 36.58 4.19
C GLN A 554 9.42 37.21 2.96
N ASN A 555 9.09 38.50 3.01
CA ASN A 555 8.57 39.24 1.86
C ASN A 555 9.61 39.35 0.73
N TRP A 556 10.90 39.57 1.09
CA TRP A 556 11.99 39.47 0.11
C TRP A 556 12.08 38.08 -0.49
N MET A 557 12.08 37.01 0.34
CA MET A 557 12.07 35.62 -0.12
C MET A 557 10.89 35.35 -1.05
N ALA A 558 9.68 35.84 -0.72
CA ALA A 558 8.47 35.69 -1.54
C ALA A 558 8.64 36.31 -2.94
N THR A 559 9.35 37.43 -3.02
CA THR A 559 9.65 38.10 -4.31
C THR A 559 10.59 37.24 -5.16
N GLN A 560 11.67 36.70 -4.57
CA GLN A 560 12.60 35.81 -5.28
C GLN A 560 11.90 34.50 -5.68
N ALA A 561 11.14 33.91 -4.77
CA ALA A 561 10.37 32.68 -4.99
C ALA A 561 9.41 32.81 -6.17
N THR A 562 8.78 33.98 -6.33
CA THR A 562 7.87 34.24 -7.45
C THR A 562 8.64 34.22 -8.79
N ALA A 563 9.86 34.71 -8.84
CA ALA A 563 10.68 34.66 -10.05
C ALA A 563 11.18 33.24 -10.38
N ILE A 564 11.60 32.49 -9.35
CA ILE A 564 12.14 31.12 -9.48
C ILE A 564 11.07 30.16 -9.98
N TRP A 565 9.91 30.16 -9.33
CA TRP A 565 8.82 29.22 -9.62
C TRP A 565 7.71 29.82 -10.49
N ARG A 566 8.11 30.37 -11.63
CA ARG A 566 7.20 30.96 -12.63
C ARG A 566 7.06 30.08 -13.86
N ILE A 567 5.85 29.97 -14.38
CA ILE A 567 5.55 29.37 -15.69
C ILE A 567 5.07 30.50 -16.58
N ALA A 568 5.96 31.05 -17.41
CA ALA A 568 5.69 32.24 -18.21
C ALA A 568 4.47 32.10 -19.14
N GLN A 569 4.17 30.85 -19.60
CA GLN A 569 3.05 30.58 -20.52
C GLN A 569 1.66 30.68 -19.87
N ILE A 570 1.55 30.62 -18.55
CA ILE A 570 0.28 30.62 -17.82
C ILE A 570 0.27 31.60 -16.63
N SER A 571 1.36 32.38 -16.46
CA SER A 571 1.50 33.41 -15.43
C SER A 571 0.62 34.62 -15.71
#